data_1546237b7ce59d4323f7ab09ce65c950
#
_entry.id   1546237b7ce59d4323f7ab09ce65c950
#
_cell.length_a   1.000
_cell.length_b   1.000
_cell.length_c   1.000
_cell.angle_alpha   90.00
_cell.angle_beta   90.00
_cell.angle_gamma   90.00
#
_symmetry.space_group_name_H-M   'P 1'
#
loop_
_entity.id
_entity.type
_entity.pdbx_description
1 polymer ?
#
loop_
_entity_poly.entity_id
_entity_poly.type
_entity_poly.pdbx_seq_one_letter_code
_entity_poly.pdbx_strand_id
1 'polypeptide(L)'
;KEVSKKICKKTKAIIGVDLYGNVCDVDELKKFGVPVIQDSAQSTGALYKDKRVGCIADLTCFSFYPTKNLSCWGDAGAVTGAEKYLKIIRQLRNHGQSDRFNINMVGWNARMDSLQAEVLLNKLPYLDGYNMRRRAIATQYNGTLHRHVEIPAQNTNSKHVYHQYVIRHPGVDQISKFLLSKGIQSRRYYPTPLHKTKTYNDMAVYSNSEYCSANALAIPVHQYLTDNDVTSIINAIKEAT
;
A
#
# COMPACT_ATOMS: atom_id res chain seq x y z
N LYS A 1 -19.26 -7.31 -2.34
CA LYS A 1 -20.28 -7.31 -3.43
C LYS A 1 -19.65 -7.38 -4.82
N GLU A 2 -18.68 -6.52 -5.20
CA GLU A 2 -18.16 -6.51 -6.58
C GLU A 2 -17.36 -7.79 -6.92
N VAL A 3 -16.56 -8.30 -5.97
CA VAL A 3 -15.81 -9.55 -6.14
C VAL A 3 -16.77 -10.73 -6.43
N SER A 4 -17.90 -10.83 -5.70
CA SER A 4 -18.86 -11.93 -5.89
C SER A 4 -19.46 -11.97 -7.29
N LYS A 5 -19.54 -10.83 -7.98
CA LYS A 5 -20.02 -10.76 -9.38
C LYS A 5 -19.01 -11.26 -10.40
N LYS A 6 -17.73 -11.35 -10.02
CA LYS A 6 -16.61 -11.68 -10.93
C LYS A 6 -16.04 -13.08 -10.70
N ILE A 7 -16.29 -13.69 -9.54
CA ILE A 7 -15.85 -15.06 -9.24
C ILE A 7 -16.54 -16.05 -10.18
N CYS A 8 -15.77 -16.96 -10.74
CA CYS A 8 -16.25 -18.03 -11.60
C CYS A 8 -15.36 -19.29 -11.46
N LYS A 9 -15.75 -20.39 -12.12
CA LYS A 9 -15.00 -21.68 -12.10
C LYS A 9 -13.55 -21.54 -12.62
N LYS A 10 -13.23 -20.49 -13.36
CA LYS A 10 -11.87 -20.21 -13.87
C LYS A 10 -11.02 -19.39 -12.89
N THR A 11 -11.61 -18.83 -11.84
CA THR A 11 -10.88 -18.02 -10.84
C THR A 11 -9.91 -18.91 -10.07
N LYS A 12 -8.62 -18.59 -10.10
CA LYS A 12 -7.55 -19.36 -9.45
C LYS A 12 -7.12 -18.76 -8.11
N ALA A 13 -7.20 -17.44 -7.98
CA ALA A 13 -6.86 -16.71 -6.77
C ALA A 13 -7.52 -15.33 -6.78
N ILE A 14 -7.57 -14.68 -5.62
CA ILE A 14 -7.97 -13.28 -5.46
C ILE A 14 -6.74 -12.51 -4.97
N ILE A 15 -6.42 -11.38 -5.61
CA ILE A 15 -5.40 -10.46 -5.13
C ILE A 15 -6.10 -9.32 -4.40
N GLY A 16 -5.92 -9.24 -3.08
CA GLY A 16 -6.40 -8.14 -2.25
C GLY A 16 -5.28 -7.14 -2.00
N VAL A 17 -5.49 -5.87 -2.33
CA VAL A 17 -4.47 -4.83 -2.20
C VAL A 17 -4.73 -3.99 -0.95
N ASP A 18 -3.71 -3.85 -0.10
CA ASP A 18 -3.72 -3.00 1.09
C ASP A 18 -3.32 -1.56 0.71
N LEU A 19 -4.18 -0.92 -0.08
CA LEU A 19 -3.86 0.37 -0.68
C LEU A 19 -3.62 1.45 0.39
N TYR A 20 -2.54 2.21 0.22
CA TYR A 20 -2.08 3.30 1.10
C TYR A 20 -1.76 2.88 2.54
N GLY A 21 -1.82 1.59 2.84
CA GLY A 21 -1.56 1.04 4.18
C GLY A 21 -2.82 0.70 4.97
N ASN A 22 -3.99 0.71 4.32
CA ASN A 22 -5.26 0.22 4.86
C ASN A 22 -5.46 -1.23 4.44
N VAL A 23 -5.59 -2.13 5.41
CA VAL A 23 -5.68 -3.57 5.11
C VAL A 23 -7.03 -3.89 4.48
N CYS A 24 -7.02 -4.64 3.39
CA CYS A 24 -8.23 -5.15 2.76
C CYS A 24 -8.94 -6.17 3.67
N ASP A 25 -10.22 -6.40 3.42
CA ASP A 25 -11.01 -7.34 4.24
C ASP A 25 -10.74 -8.79 3.82
N VAL A 26 -9.60 -9.33 4.30
CA VAL A 26 -9.07 -10.65 3.91
C VAL A 26 -10.06 -11.77 4.24
N ASP A 27 -10.77 -11.68 5.39
CA ASP A 27 -11.73 -12.71 5.79
C ASP A 27 -12.91 -12.79 4.80
N GLU A 28 -13.38 -11.62 4.31
CA GLU A 28 -14.44 -11.59 3.30
C GLU A 28 -13.97 -12.18 1.96
N LEU A 29 -12.70 -11.96 1.61
CA LEU A 29 -12.12 -12.55 0.40
C LEU A 29 -11.97 -14.07 0.51
N LYS A 30 -11.59 -14.58 1.67
CA LYS A 30 -11.46 -16.02 1.93
C LYS A 30 -12.78 -16.79 1.83
N LYS A 31 -13.92 -16.15 2.05
CA LYS A 31 -15.24 -16.78 1.90
C LYS A 31 -15.51 -17.33 0.50
N PHE A 32 -14.79 -16.87 -0.51
CA PHE A 32 -14.95 -17.39 -1.88
C PHE A 32 -14.28 -18.74 -2.15
N GLY A 33 -13.54 -19.30 -1.18
CA GLY A 33 -12.98 -20.65 -1.28
C GLY A 33 -11.81 -20.80 -2.26
N VAL A 34 -11.24 -19.68 -2.74
CA VAL A 34 -10.02 -19.67 -3.57
C VAL A 34 -8.88 -19.01 -2.81
N PRO A 35 -7.61 -19.34 -3.12
CA PRO A 35 -6.46 -18.71 -2.45
C PRO A 35 -6.50 -17.19 -2.51
N VAL A 36 -6.14 -16.54 -1.41
CA VAL A 36 -6.00 -15.08 -1.32
C VAL A 36 -4.53 -14.70 -1.29
N ILE A 37 -4.11 -13.89 -2.24
CA ILE A 37 -2.80 -13.24 -2.26
C ILE A 37 -2.99 -11.81 -1.79
N GLN A 38 -2.38 -11.45 -0.67
CA GLN A 38 -2.44 -10.09 -0.12
C GLN A 38 -1.26 -9.27 -0.65
N ASP A 39 -1.54 -8.24 -1.43
CA ASP A 39 -0.54 -7.25 -1.81
C ASP A 39 -0.40 -6.22 -0.69
N SER A 40 0.58 -6.46 0.15
CA SER A 40 0.92 -5.64 1.31
C SER A 40 2.13 -4.74 1.06
N ALA A 41 2.38 -4.41 -0.20
CA ALA A 41 3.47 -3.49 -0.58
C ALA A 41 3.38 -2.11 0.08
N GLN A 42 2.23 -1.75 0.63
CA GLN A 42 1.99 -0.46 1.31
C GLN A 42 1.56 -0.62 2.78
N SER A 43 1.52 -1.82 3.33
CA SER A 43 0.95 -2.08 4.66
C SER A 43 1.87 -2.79 5.64
N THR A 44 3.20 -2.74 5.42
CA THR A 44 4.17 -3.38 6.32
C THR A 44 3.98 -2.91 7.76
N GLY A 45 3.75 -3.87 8.68
CA GLY A 45 3.48 -3.61 10.09
C GLY A 45 2.03 -3.26 10.44
N ALA A 46 1.11 -3.25 9.48
CA ALA A 46 -0.31 -3.11 9.75
C ALA A 46 -0.89 -4.33 10.50
N LEU A 47 -2.01 -4.11 11.18
CA LEU A 47 -2.77 -5.19 11.82
C LEU A 47 -4.16 -5.29 11.18
N TYR A 48 -4.66 -6.51 11.14
CA TYR A 48 -6.03 -6.83 10.80
C TYR A 48 -6.59 -7.75 11.90
N LYS A 49 -7.63 -7.30 12.63
CA LYS A 49 -8.15 -7.99 13.81
C LYS A 49 -7.03 -8.44 14.75
N ASP A 50 -6.14 -7.50 15.08
CA ASP A 50 -4.96 -7.64 15.95
C ASP A 50 -3.89 -8.64 15.47
N LYS A 51 -4.05 -9.23 14.28
CA LYS A 51 -3.02 -10.06 13.64
C LYS A 51 -2.17 -9.24 12.68
N ARG A 52 -0.86 -9.44 12.71
CA ARG A 52 0.05 -8.77 11.76
C ARG A 52 -0.24 -9.23 10.34
N VAL A 53 -0.23 -8.28 9.43
CA VAL A 53 -0.19 -8.54 7.99
C VAL A 53 1.04 -9.40 7.69
N GLY A 54 0.84 -10.41 6.84
CA GLY A 54 1.83 -11.46 6.58
C GLY A 54 1.49 -12.83 7.19
N CYS A 55 0.53 -12.86 8.16
CA CYS A 55 0.08 -14.08 8.81
C CYS A 55 -1.40 -14.42 8.52
N ILE A 56 -2.05 -13.67 7.63
CA ILE A 56 -3.52 -13.70 7.51
C ILE A 56 -3.97 -14.37 6.20
N ALA A 57 -3.37 -14.00 5.08
CA ALA A 57 -3.69 -14.52 3.75
C ALA A 57 -2.90 -15.82 3.45
N ASP A 58 -3.24 -16.50 2.35
CA ASP A 58 -2.50 -17.69 1.88
C ASP A 58 -1.07 -17.33 1.47
N LEU A 59 -0.92 -16.17 0.84
CA LEU A 59 0.35 -15.50 0.53
C LEU A 59 0.23 -14.01 0.79
N THR A 60 1.30 -13.39 1.25
CA THR A 60 1.41 -11.94 1.42
C THR A 60 2.71 -11.44 0.80
N CYS A 61 2.60 -10.42 -0.06
CA CYS A 61 3.74 -9.81 -0.75
C CYS A 61 4.06 -8.45 -0.12
N PHE A 62 5.31 -8.22 0.23
CA PHE A 62 5.83 -6.97 0.79
C PHE A 62 6.79 -6.29 -0.19
N SER A 63 6.81 -4.97 -0.14
CA SER A 63 7.80 -4.14 -0.81
C SER A 63 8.61 -3.37 0.21
N PHE A 64 9.91 -3.32 0.00
CA PHE A 64 10.85 -2.53 0.80
C PHE A 64 11.51 -1.41 -0.02
N TYR A 65 10.88 -1.01 -1.12
CA TYR A 65 11.29 0.14 -1.93
C TYR A 65 11.51 1.39 -1.05
N PRO A 66 12.45 2.30 -1.37
CA PRO A 66 12.87 3.41 -0.51
C PRO A 66 11.76 4.31 0.08
N THR A 67 10.60 4.38 -0.56
CA THR A 67 9.46 5.17 -0.04
C THR A 67 8.58 4.43 0.97
N LYS A 68 8.79 3.14 1.19
CA LYS A 68 7.94 2.31 2.06
C LYS A 68 8.20 2.60 3.55
N ASN A 69 7.22 2.24 4.40
CA ASN A 69 7.31 2.43 5.86
C ASN A 69 8.52 1.69 6.45
N LEU A 70 8.77 0.48 5.97
CA LEU A 70 10.04 -0.23 6.14
C LEU A 70 10.73 -0.27 4.79
N SER A 71 11.87 0.36 4.65
CA SER A 71 12.52 0.58 3.35
C SER A 71 14.02 0.29 3.40
N CYS A 72 14.52 -0.30 2.32
CA CYS A 72 15.97 -0.41 2.04
C CYS A 72 16.46 0.76 1.16
N TRP A 73 17.68 0.70 0.67
CA TRP A 73 18.31 1.72 -0.19
C TRP A 73 18.25 1.38 -1.69
N GLY A 74 17.34 0.50 -2.07
CA GLY A 74 17.11 0.06 -3.44
C GLY A 74 15.85 -0.77 -3.52
N ASP A 75 15.79 -1.69 -4.47
CA ASP A 75 14.67 -2.61 -4.61
C ASP A 75 14.83 -3.83 -3.72
N ALA A 76 13.81 -4.13 -2.94
CA ALA A 76 13.69 -5.38 -2.21
C ALA A 76 12.23 -5.69 -1.89
N GLY A 77 11.95 -6.95 -1.57
CA GLY A 77 10.64 -7.42 -1.16
C GLY A 77 10.73 -8.75 -0.45
N ALA A 78 9.62 -9.17 0.11
CA ALA A 78 9.48 -10.47 0.75
C ALA A 78 8.11 -11.07 0.47
N VAL A 79 8.02 -12.38 0.54
CA VAL A 79 6.76 -13.11 0.49
C VAL A 79 6.66 -13.98 1.74
N THR A 80 5.52 -13.92 2.42
CA THR A 80 5.17 -14.81 3.53
C THR A 80 3.91 -15.61 3.19
N GLY A 81 3.66 -16.70 3.89
CA GLY A 81 2.44 -17.47 3.69
C GLY A 81 2.59 -18.97 3.92
N ALA A 82 1.68 -19.76 3.33
CA ALA A 82 1.65 -21.19 3.50
C ALA A 82 2.87 -21.88 2.85
N GLU A 83 3.50 -22.80 3.57
CA GLU A 83 4.76 -23.46 3.16
C GLU A 83 4.66 -24.18 1.81
N LYS A 84 3.48 -24.75 1.47
CA LYS A 84 3.26 -25.37 0.16
C LYS A 84 3.51 -24.42 -1.03
N TYR A 85 3.22 -23.12 -0.87
CA TYR A 85 3.49 -22.11 -1.88
C TYR A 85 4.92 -21.57 -1.75
N LEU A 86 5.42 -21.38 -0.53
CA LEU A 86 6.76 -20.84 -0.29
C LEU A 86 7.86 -21.76 -0.85
N LYS A 87 7.67 -23.09 -0.82
CA LYS A 87 8.59 -24.06 -1.47
C LYS A 87 8.78 -23.74 -2.96
N ILE A 88 7.69 -23.48 -3.67
CA ILE A 88 7.71 -23.15 -5.09
C ILE A 88 8.34 -21.75 -5.31
N ILE A 89 7.98 -20.78 -4.48
CA ILE A 89 8.49 -19.41 -4.59
C ILE A 89 10.01 -19.36 -4.35
N ARG A 90 10.54 -20.17 -3.41
CA ARG A 90 12.00 -20.26 -3.19
C ARG A 90 12.73 -20.77 -4.44
N GLN A 91 12.16 -21.70 -5.19
CA GLN A 91 12.73 -22.14 -6.47
C GLN A 91 12.59 -21.05 -7.54
N LEU A 92 11.38 -20.52 -7.73
CA LEU A 92 11.11 -19.49 -8.74
C LEU A 92 12.05 -18.28 -8.61
N ARG A 93 12.27 -17.77 -7.38
CA ARG A 93 13.14 -16.61 -7.12
C ARG A 93 14.63 -16.88 -7.37
N ASN A 94 15.03 -18.15 -7.49
CA ASN A 94 16.40 -18.60 -7.71
C ASN A 94 16.51 -19.47 -8.96
N HIS A 95 16.19 -18.91 -10.12
CA HIS A 95 16.32 -19.54 -11.43
C HIS A 95 15.52 -20.84 -11.64
N GLY A 96 14.51 -21.13 -10.79
CA GLY A 96 13.74 -22.38 -10.83
C GLY A 96 14.48 -23.58 -10.23
N GLN A 97 15.54 -23.34 -9.44
CA GLN A 97 16.39 -24.36 -8.86
C GLN A 97 15.83 -24.93 -7.56
N SER A 98 15.83 -26.25 -7.41
CA SER A 98 15.62 -26.92 -6.12
C SER A 98 16.89 -26.98 -5.27
N ASP A 99 18.02 -27.11 -5.95
CA ASP A 99 19.38 -27.07 -5.40
C ASP A 99 20.35 -26.50 -6.46
N ARG A 100 21.66 -26.52 -6.18
CA ARG A 100 22.68 -25.86 -7.02
C ARG A 100 22.69 -26.33 -8.49
N PHE A 101 22.27 -27.54 -8.77
CA PHE A 101 22.43 -28.16 -10.09
C PHE A 101 21.10 -28.60 -10.75
N ASN A 102 20.02 -28.69 -9.98
CA ASN A 102 18.73 -29.18 -10.47
C ASN A 102 17.77 -28.02 -10.73
N ILE A 103 17.47 -27.76 -12.00
CA ILE A 103 16.52 -26.76 -12.46
C ILE A 103 15.21 -27.47 -12.78
N ASN A 104 14.16 -27.22 -12.01
CA ASN A 104 12.87 -27.92 -12.13
C ASN A 104 11.82 -27.13 -12.90
N MET A 105 12.01 -25.81 -13.03
CA MET A 105 11.05 -24.92 -13.67
C MET A 105 11.75 -23.65 -14.16
N VAL A 106 11.07 -22.91 -15.03
CA VAL A 106 11.51 -21.55 -15.40
C VAL A 106 11.37 -20.63 -14.19
N GLY A 107 12.43 -19.92 -13.86
CA GLY A 107 12.46 -19.00 -12.73
C GLY A 107 13.21 -17.71 -13.04
N TRP A 108 13.38 -16.88 -12.03
CA TRP A 108 14.01 -15.57 -12.11
C TRP A 108 15.19 -15.44 -11.16
N ASN A 109 16.04 -14.48 -11.40
CA ASN A 109 16.96 -13.97 -10.39
C ASN A 109 16.23 -12.88 -9.58
N ALA A 110 15.53 -13.29 -8.51
CA ALA A 110 14.77 -12.39 -7.64
C ALA A 110 15.22 -12.56 -6.18
N ARG A 111 16.51 -12.34 -5.96
CA ARG A 111 17.16 -12.40 -4.65
C ARG A 111 17.32 -10.99 -4.09
N MET A 112 17.27 -10.87 -2.77
CA MET A 112 17.61 -9.63 -2.07
C MET A 112 19.12 -9.57 -1.86
N ASP A 113 19.73 -8.42 -2.17
CA ASP A 113 21.14 -8.19 -1.85
C ASP A 113 21.35 -8.12 -0.34
N SER A 114 22.48 -8.65 0.14
CA SER A 114 22.81 -8.67 1.56
C SER A 114 22.88 -7.27 2.17
N LEU A 115 23.35 -6.27 1.39
CA LEU A 115 23.36 -4.88 1.82
C LEU A 115 21.94 -4.37 2.12
N GLN A 116 20.96 -4.68 1.26
CA GLN A 116 19.58 -4.28 1.48
C GLN A 116 18.96 -5.00 2.69
N ALA A 117 19.31 -6.26 2.88
CA ALA A 117 18.90 -7.03 4.06
C ALA A 117 19.43 -6.42 5.36
N GLU A 118 20.69 -6.00 5.38
CA GLU A 118 21.30 -5.35 6.54
C GLU A 118 20.61 -4.02 6.88
N VAL A 119 20.34 -3.18 5.88
CA VAL A 119 19.56 -1.94 6.08
C VAL A 119 18.19 -2.22 6.69
N LEU A 120 17.51 -3.27 6.23
CA LEU A 120 16.18 -3.65 6.75
C LEU A 120 16.27 -4.18 8.18
N LEU A 121 17.28 -5.00 8.51
CA LEU A 121 17.49 -5.50 9.87
C LEU A 121 17.70 -4.37 10.87
N ASN A 122 18.49 -3.35 10.49
CA ASN A 122 18.71 -2.17 11.31
C ASN A 122 17.45 -1.28 11.49
N LYS A 123 16.56 -1.23 10.51
CA LYS A 123 15.32 -0.40 10.57
C LYS A 123 14.13 -1.13 11.19
N LEU A 124 14.07 -2.45 11.08
CA LEU A 124 12.93 -3.26 11.51
C LEU A 124 12.52 -3.03 12.99
N PRO A 125 13.44 -2.90 13.95
CA PRO A 125 13.09 -2.62 15.34
C PRO A 125 12.30 -1.31 15.55
N TYR A 126 12.46 -0.34 14.64
CA TYR A 126 11.81 0.98 14.73
C TYR A 126 10.47 1.06 13.99
N LEU A 127 10.09 0.02 13.22
CA LEU A 127 8.91 0.05 12.35
C LEU A 127 7.61 0.38 13.10
N ASP A 128 7.41 -0.21 14.28
CA ASP A 128 6.19 0.03 15.06
C ASP A 128 6.10 1.49 15.54
N GLY A 129 7.24 2.07 15.93
CA GLY A 129 7.36 3.49 16.29
C GLY A 129 7.08 4.39 15.09
N TYR A 130 7.61 4.08 13.91
CA TYR A 130 7.34 4.82 12.68
C TYR A 130 5.86 4.79 12.30
N ASN A 131 5.24 3.62 12.36
CA ASN A 131 3.81 3.47 12.09
C ASN A 131 2.93 4.16 13.15
N MET A 132 3.35 4.17 14.41
CA MET A 132 2.67 4.90 15.48
C MET A 132 2.70 6.42 15.22
N ARG A 133 3.85 6.99 14.83
CA ARG A 133 3.95 8.42 14.48
C ARG A 133 3.07 8.78 13.29
N ARG A 134 3.07 7.96 12.22
CA ARG A 134 2.20 8.16 11.06
C ARG A 134 0.72 8.15 11.44
N ARG A 135 0.29 7.27 12.34
CA ARG A 135 -1.09 7.26 12.88
C ARG A 135 -1.41 8.49 13.69
N ALA A 136 -0.48 8.96 14.52
CA ALA A 136 -0.67 10.19 15.30
C ALA A 136 -0.88 11.41 14.39
N ILE A 137 -0.07 11.54 13.33
CA ILE A 137 -0.25 12.58 12.30
C ILE A 137 -1.60 12.44 11.61
N ALA A 138 -1.97 11.24 11.18
CA ALA A 138 -3.25 10.98 10.53
C ALA A 138 -4.45 11.32 11.44
N THR A 139 -4.34 11.08 12.75
CA THR A 139 -5.37 11.46 13.72
C THR A 139 -5.55 12.98 13.77
N GLN A 140 -4.46 13.77 13.75
CA GLN A 140 -4.55 15.23 13.70
C GLN A 140 -5.19 15.71 12.38
N TYR A 141 -4.80 15.13 11.25
CA TYR A 141 -5.42 15.41 9.94
C TYR A 141 -6.91 15.07 9.95
N ASN A 142 -7.29 13.89 10.42
CA ASN A 142 -8.70 13.46 10.48
C ASN A 142 -9.55 14.40 11.35
N GLY A 143 -9.06 14.78 12.53
CA GLY A 143 -9.75 15.67 13.44
C GLY A 143 -9.97 17.08 12.91
N THR A 144 -9.13 17.51 11.96
CA THR A 144 -9.11 18.91 11.52
C THR A 144 -9.59 19.09 10.07
N LEU A 145 -9.21 18.20 9.16
CA LEU A 145 -9.44 18.38 7.73
C LEU A 145 -10.78 17.83 7.23
N HIS A 146 -11.51 17.04 8.02
CA HIS A 146 -12.76 16.37 7.61
C HIS A 146 -13.87 17.33 7.15
N ARG A 147 -13.78 18.62 7.50
CA ARG A 147 -14.73 19.66 7.07
C ARG A 147 -14.31 20.37 5.78
N HIS A 148 -13.10 20.14 5.32
CA HIS A 148 -12.49 20.81 4.17
C HIS A 148 -12.32 19.87 2.99
N VAL A 149 -12.00 18.60 3.26
CA VAL A 149 -11.72 17.58 2.24
C VAL A 149 -12.28 16.23 2.66
N GLU A 150 -12.50 15.33 1.72
CA GLU A 150 -12.76 13.95 2.06
C GLU A 150 -11.48 13.29 2.58
N ILE A 151 -11.51 12.82 3.82
CA ILE A 151 -10.40 12.12 4.47
C ILE A 151 -10.40 10.62 4.14
N PRO A 152 -9.26 9.91 4.29
CA PRO A 152 -9.20 8.47 4.07
C PRO A 152 -10.17 7.70 4.97
N ALA A 153 -11.00 6.84 4.40
CA ALA A 153 -11.76 5.87 5.17
C ALA A 153 -10.82 4.80 5.76
N GLN A 154 -11.07 4.39 6.98
CA GLN A 154 -10.35 3.30 7.62
C GLN A 154 -11.25 2.06 7.73
N ASN A 155 -10.72 0.89 7.37
CA ASN A 155 -11.36 -0.38 7.70
C ASN A 155 -11.34 -0.55 9.23
N THR A 156 -12.49 -0.74 9.84
CA THR A 156 -12.64 -0.87 11.31
C THR A 156 -11.88 -2.07 11.89
N ASN A 157 -11.64 -3.09 11.09
CA ASN A 157 -10.86 -4.26 11.47
C ASN A 157 -9.34 -4.07 11.25
N SER A 158 -8.91 -2.90 10.73
CA SER A 158 -7.52 -2.64 10.34
C SER A 158 -6.89 -1.57 11.22
N LYS A 159 -5.64 -1.80 11.59
CA LYS A 159 -4.77 -0.76 12.16
C LYS A 159 -3.93 -0.18 11.01
N HIS A 160 -4.47 0.85 10.37
CA HIS A 160 -3.88 1.52 9.21
C HIS A 160 -2.47 2.04 9.52
N VAL A 161 -1.52 1.89 8.60
CA VAL A 161 -0.12 2.36 8.80
C VAL A 161 0.20 3.64 8.01
N TYR A 162 -0.77 4.17 7.29
CA TYR A 162 -0.65 5.42 6.54
C TYR A 162 0.68 5.53 5.77
N HIS A 163 0.92 4.53 4.89
CA HIS A 163 1.99 4.66 3.91
C HIS A 163 1.83 5.94 3.11
N GLN A 164 0.58 6.26 2.77
CA GLN A 164 0.17 7.55 2.25
C GLN A 164 -1.09 8.04 2.96
N TYR A 165 -1.21 9.35 3.13
CA TYR A 165 -2.44 10.00 3.55
C TYR A 165 -3.04 10.71 2.34
N VAL A 166 -4.12 10.16 1.81
CA VAL A 166 -4.72 10.60 0.55
C VAL A 166 -6.06 11.27 0.81
N ILE A 167 -6.12 12.57 0.61
CA ILE A 167 -7.36 13.37 0.63
C ILE A 167 -8.05 13.33 -0.74
N ARG A 168 -9.34 13.60 -0.78
CA ARG A 168 -10.09 13.81 -2.03
C ARG A 168 -10.82 15.14 -2.00
N HIS A 169 -10.71 15.88 -3.12
CA HIS A 169 -11.39 17.16 -3.30
C HIS A 169 -11.46 17.49 -4.81
N PRO A 170 -12.55 18.06 -5.34
CA PRO A 170 -12.63 18.43 -6.75
C PRO A 170 -11.53 19.42 -7.19
N GLY A 171 -11.10 20.29 -6.29
CA GLY A 171 -10.03 21.28 -6.53
C GLY A 171 -8.61 20.81 -6.24
N VAL A 172 -8.29 19.50 -6.31
CA VAL A 172 -6.97 18.99 -5.92
C VAL A 172 -5.80 19.60 -6.67
N ASP A 173 -5.99 20.04 -7.90
CA ASP A 173 -4.90 20.67 -8.68
C ASP A 173 -4.58 22.08 -8.16
N GLN A 174 -5.61 22.87 -7.73
CA GLN A 174 -5.41 24.15 -7.08
C GLN A 174 -4.77 23.97 -5.69
N ILE A 175 -5.27 23.02 -4.90
CA ILE A 175 -4.69 22.68 -3.60
C ILE A 175 -3.22 22.29 -3.75
N SER A 176 -2.89 21.42 -4.71
CA SER A 176 -1.51 21.00 -4.96
C SER A 176 -0.58 22.15 -5.32
N LYS A 177 -1.03 23.08 -6.19
CA LYS A 177 -0.28 24.27 -6.56
C LYS A 177 -0.07 25.19 -5.36
N PHE A 178 -1.11 25.39 -4.55
CA PHE A 178 -1.03 26.22 -3.35
C PHE A 178 -0.06 25.63 -2.31
N LEU A 179 -0.15 24.33 -2.04
CA LEU A 179 0.79 23.63 -1.16
C LEU A 179 2.23 23.81 -1.64
N LEU A 180 2.46 23.65 -2.95
CA LEU A 180 3.79 23.84 -3.53
C LEU A 180 4.32 25.27 -3.33
N SER A 181 3.47 26.30 -3.44
CA SER A 181 3.86 27.71 -3.18
C SER A 181 4.27 27.96 -1.72
N LYS A 182 3.80 27.11 -0.80
CA LYS A 182 4.19 27.10 0.62
C LYS A 182 5.38 26.16 0.92
N GLY A 183 6.02 25.57 -0.11
CA GLY A 183 7.10 24.61 0.04
C GLY A 183 6.65 23.20 0.47
N ILE A 184 5.36 22.90 0.44
CA ILE A 184 4.78 21.61 0.82
C ILE A 184 4.57 20.77 -0.43
N GLN A 185 5.30 19.66 -0.55
CA GLN A 185 5.14 18.72 -1.66
C GLN A 185 3.89 17.87 -1.48
N SER A 186 3.15 17.67 -2.56
CA SER A 186 2.01 16.74 -2.64
C SER A 186 2.06 15.97 -3.96
N ARG A 187 1.36 14.84 -4.05
CA ARG A 187 1.40 14.03 -5.27
C ARG A 187 0.08 13.33 -5.55
N ARG A 188 -0.29 13.29 -6.84
CA ARG A 188 -1.44 12.53 -7.31
C ARG A 188 -1.10 11.03 -7.34
N TYR A 189 -1.85 10.19 -6.62
CA TYR A 189 -1.75 8.73 -6.63
C TYR A 189 -3.16 8.14 -6.77
N TYR A 190 -3.59 7.77 -8.00
CA TYR A 190 -2.87 7.84 -9.28
C TYR A 190 -3.68 8.69 -10.25
N PRO A 191 -3.06 9.57 -11.08
CA PRO A 191 -3.79 10.55 -11.90
C PRO A 191 -4.57 9.93 -13.06
N THR A 192 -4.18 8.73 -13.48
CA THR A 192 -4.86 7.98 -14.56
C THR A 192 -5.32 6.64 -14.02
N PRO A 193 -6.60 6.30 -14.08
CA PRO A 193 -7.09 4.99 -13.69
C PRO A 193 -6.55 3.92 -14.65
N LEU A 194 -6.25 2.73 -14.11
CA LEU A 194 -5.52 1.69 -14.84
C LEU A 194 -6.18 1.31 -16.17
N HIS A 195 -7.52 1.20 -16.19
CA HIS A 195 -8.28 0.84 -17.39
C HIS A 195 -8.17 1.88 -18.53
N LYS A 196 -7.86 3.16 -18.20
CA LYS A 196 -7.67 4.23 -19.20
C LYS A 196 -6.21 4.40 -19.64
N THR A 197 -5.30 3.57 -19.16
CA THR A 197 -3.92 3.59 -19.64
C THR A 197 -3.84 3.03 -21.06
N LYS A 198 -2.82 3.45 -21.82
CA LYS A 198 -2.61 2.98 -23.21
C LYS A 198 -2.50 1.45 -23.31
N THR A 199 -2.03 0.79 -22.27
CA THR A 199 -1.85 -0.67 -22.22
C THR A 199 -3.18 -1.42 -22.19
N TYR A 200 -4.12 -0.94 -21.38
CA TYR A 200 -5.42 -1.63 -21.21
C TYR A 200 -6.49 -1.08 -22.14
N ASN A 201 -6.56 0.25 -22.29
CA ASN A 201 -7.48 0.98 -23.16
C ASN A 201 -8.91 0.41 -23.12
N ASP A 202 -9.39 0.11 -21.92
CA ASP A 202 -10.73 -0.44 -21.68
C ASP A 202 -11.74 0.72 -21.65
N MET A 203 -12.75 0.65 -22.50
CA MET A 203 -13.80 1.67 -22.61
C MET A 203 -14.87 1.55 -21.52
N ALA A 204 -14.80 0.53 -20.66
CA ALA A 204 -15.74 0.38 -19.56
C ALA A 204 -15.62 1.55 -18.56
N VAL A 205 -16.75 1.92 -17.96
CA VAL A 205 -16.82 2.99 -16.95
C VAL A 205 -16.67 2.38 -15.57
N TYR A 206 -15.65 2.83 -14.86
CA TYR A 206 -15.39 2.48 -13.47
C TYR A 206 -15.46 3.74 -12.60
N SER A 207 -16.68 4.21 -12.32
CA SER A 207 -16.97 5.52 -11.73
C SER A 207 -16.16 5.82 -10.46
N ASN A 208 -16.03 4.86 -9.54
CA ASN A 208 -15.25 5.06 -8.31
C ASN A 208 -13.74 5.20 -8.59
N SER A 209 -13.18 4.42 -9.52
CA SER A 209 -11.78 4.52 -9.91
C SER A 209 -11.49 5.84 -10.61
N GLU A 210 -12.40 6.27 -11.50
CA GLU A 210 -12.28 7.55 -12.22
C GLU A 210 -12.41 8.73 -11.25
N TYR A 211 -13.40 8.69 -10.35
CA TYR A 211 -13.56 9.70 -9.31
C TYR A 211 -12.30 9.82 -8.42
N CYS A 212 -11.79 8.70 -7.91
CA CYS A 212 -10.58 8.71 -7.10
C CYS A 212 -9.36 9.25 -7.89
N SER A 213 -9.18 8.84 -9.13
CA SER A 213 -8.09 9.36 -9.96
C SER A 213 -8.20 10.84 -10.24
N ALA A 214 -9.42 11.37 -10.43
CA ALA A 214 -9.65 12.78 -10.67
C ALA A 214 -9.42 13.64 -9.41
N ASN A 215 -9.74 13.12 -8.21
CA ASN A 215 -9.87 13.94 -7.00
C ASN A 215 -8.86 13.60 -5.90
N ALA A 216 -8.02 12.58 -6.05
CA ALA A 216 -7.09 12.14 -5.00
C ALA A 216 -5.79 12.95 -4.99
N LEU A 217 -5.34 13.32 -3.79
CA LEU A 217 -4.07 13.99 -3.53
C LEU A 217 -3.43 13.43 -2.27
N ALA A 218 -2.23 12.89 -2.38
CA ALA A 218 -1.43 12.49 -1.23
C ALA A 218 -0.72 13.71 -0.65
N ILE A 219 -0.91 13.92 0.65
CA ILE A 219 -0.23 14.95 1.44
C ILE A 219 0.83 14.32 2.33
N PRO A 220 1.82 15.09 2.83
CA PRO A 220 2.93 14.50 3.56
C PRO A 220 2.46 13.73 4.81
N VAL A 221 2.95 12.51 4.95
CA VAL A 221 2.82 11.70 6.15
C VAL A 221 4.05 10.81 6.28
N HIS A 222 4.93 11.11 7.22
CA HIS A 222 6.09 10.27 7.54
C HIS A 222 6.56 10.52 8.97
N GLN A 223 7.32 9.60 9.51
CA GLN A 223 7.75 9.60 10.91
C GLN A 223 8.66 10.76 11.32
N TYR A 224 9.24 11.47 10.37
CA TYR A 224 10.16 12.59 10.60
C TYR A 224 9.48 13.97 10.59
N LEU A 225 8.16 14.05 10.29
CA LEU A 225 7.43 15.31 10.40
C LEU A 225 7.35 15.74 11.87
N THR A 226 7.73 16.99 12.12
CA THR A 226 7.50 17.65 13.42
C THR A 226 6.04 18.04 13.58
N ASP A 227 5.61 18.37 14.79
CA ASP A 227 4.24 18.85 15.02
C ASP A 227 4.01 20.22 14.36
N ASN A 228 5.05 21.04 14.22
CA ASN A 228 4.99 22.31 13.48
C ASN A 228 4.77 22.07 11.99
N ASP A 229 5.45 21.08 11.40
CA ASP A 229 5.22 20.71 10.00
C ASP A 229 3.77 20.27 9.78
N VAL A 230 3.26 19.41 10.66
CA VAL A 230 1.86 18.93 10.60
C VAL A 230 0.88 20.08 10.70
N THR A 231 1.09 21.02 11.61
CA THR A 231 0.27 22.23 11.77
C THR A 231 0.32 23.10 10.53
N SER A 232 1.50 23.30 9.96
CA SER A 232 1.70 24.08 8.73
C SER A 232 0.96 23.46 7.53
N ILE A 233 1.03 22.13 7.38
CA ILE A 233 0.30 21.41 6.33
C ILE A 233 -1.22 21.55 6.50
N ILE A 234 -1.72 21.40 7.74
CA ILE A 234 -3.15 21.58 8.05
C ILE A 234 -3.61 22.98 7.68
N ASN A 235 -2.90 24.01 8.09
CA ASN A 235 -3.26 25.41 7.81
C ASN A 235 -3.25 25.69 6.31
N ALA A 236 -2.22 25.24 5.60
CA ALA A 236 -2.13 25.41 4.16
C ALA A 236 -3.29 24.73 3.39
N ILE A 237 -3.76 23.56 3.84
CA ILE A 237 -4.93 22.91 3.23
C ILE A 237 -6.21 23.71 3.52
N LYS A 238 -6.40 24.20 4.74
CA LYS A 238 -7.56 25.05 5.08
C LYS A 238 -7.60 26.35 4.29
N GLU A 239 -6.43 26.96 4.04
CA GLU A 239 -6.33 28.18 3.24
C GLU A 239 -6.62 27.91 1.74
N ALA A 240 -6.40 26.68 1.27
CA ALA A 240 -6.55 26.28 -0.13
C ALA A 240 -7.95 25.76 -0.47
N THR A 241 -8.81 25.51 0.53
CA THR A 241 -10.17 24.95 0.38
C THR A 241 -11.24 25.92 0.84
#